data_417e71c6294d98a1ed1cba135f39436f
#
_entry.id   417e71c6294d98a1ed1cba135f39436f
#
_cell.length_a   1.000
_cell.length_b   1.000
_cell.length_c   1.000
_cell.angle_alpha   90.00
_cell.angle_beta   90.00
_cell.angle_gamma   90.00
#
_symmetry.space_group_name_H-M   'P 1'
#
loop_
_entity.id
_entity.type
_entity.pdbx_description
1 polymer ?
#
loop_
_entity_poly.entity_id
_entity_poly.type
_entity_poly.pdbx_seq_one_letter_code
_entity_poly.pdbx_strand_id
1 'polypeptide(L)'
;ALEPVIPSEKDFPYTVRLVSEVLESNGSTSQASICASTLAMMDAGVPIKAPVAGIAMGLVKSGEYYTVLTDIQGMEDALGDMDFKVAGTSKGVTALQMDIKIDGLSKDILEEALQQAKKGRMEILDSMLSTIPTSRGELSRYAP
;
A
#
# COMPACT_ATOMS: atom_id res chain seq x y z
N ALA A 1 0.48 7.97 -2.76
CA ALA A 1 1.12 6.65 -2.91
C ALA A 1 1.45 6.33 -4.37
N LEU A 2 0.51 6.58 -5.30
CA LEU A 2 0.64 6.18 -6.71
C LEU A 2 1.28 7.25 -7.61
N GLU A 3 1.25 8.52 -7.22
CA GLU A 3 1.78 9.63 -8.02
C GLU A 3 3.21 9.39 -8.53
N PRO A 4 4.17 8.89 -7.74
CA PRO A 4 5.53 8.67 -8.22
C PRO A 4 5.66 7.66 -9.36
N VAL A 5 4.69 6.77 -9.52
CA VAL A 5 4.72 5.72 -10.56
C VAL A 5 3.87 6.04 -11.79
N ILE A 6 3.09 7.11 -11.75
CA ILE A 6 2.33 7.56 -12.92
C ILE A 6 3.30 7.96 -14.04
N PRO A 7 3.05 7.55 -15.30
CA PRO A 7 3.84 7.98 -16.43
C PRO A 7 3.75 9.49 -16.65
N SER A 8 4.73 10.06 -17.33
CA SER A 8 4.68 11.48 -17.70
C SER A 8 3.60 11.73 -18.77
N GLU A 9 3.09 12.97 -18.86
CA GLU A 9 2.14 13.36 -19.92
C GLU A 9 2.72 13.12 -21.32
N LYS A 10 4.04 13.21 -21.47
CA LYS A 10 4.71 12.93 -22.74
C LYS A 10 4.64 11.46 -23.13
N ASP A 11 4.70 10.56 -22.16
CA ASP A 11 4.71 9.12 -22.38
C ASP A 11 3.28 8.55 -22.42
N PHE A 12 2.37 9.21 -21.71
CA PHE A 12 0.96 8.81 -21.61
C PHE A 12 0.05 10.06 -21.51
N PRO A 13 -0.43 10.61 -22.64
CA PRO A 13 -1.15 11.88 -22.69
C PRO A 13 -2.63 11.76 -22.28
N TYR A 14 -2.91 11.06 -21.21
CA TYR A 14 -4.25 10.88 -20.66
C TYR A 14 -4.32 11.34 -19.21
N THR A 15 -5.45 11.89 -18.82
CA THR A 15 -5.77 12.10 -17.40
C THR A 15 -6.17 10.76 -16.78
N VAL A 16 -5.47 10.37 -15.72
CA VAL A 16 -5.79 9.17 -14.94
C VAL A 16 -6.69 9.55 -13.77
N ARG A 17 -7.90 9.01 -13.74
CA ARG A 17 -8.81 9.10 -12.59
C ARG A 17 -8.99 7.73 -11.98
N LEU A 18 -8.63 7.58 -10.72
CA LEU A 18 -8.82 6.37 -9.93
C LEU A 18 -10.03 6.55 -9.01
N VAL A 19 -10.98 5.65 -9.10
CA VAL A 19 -12.17 5.62 -8.24
C VAL A 19 -12.16 4.28 -7.49
N SER A 20 -12.18 4.34 -6.17
CA SER A 20 -12.26 3.16 -5.31
C SER A 20 -13.57 3.18 -4.52
N GLU A 21 -14.34 2.14 -4.64
CA GLU A 21 -15.57 1.91 -3.87
C GLU A 21 -15.34 0.72 -2.94
N VAL A 22 -15.58 0.94 -1.65
CA VAL A 22 -15.42 -0.08 -0.62
C VAL A 22 -16.79 -0.61 -0.22
N LEU A 23 -17.07 -1.86 -0.58
CA LEU A 23 -18.35 -2.51 -0.31
C LEU A 23 -18.38 -3.16 1.07
N GLU A 24 -17.23 -3.67 1.53
CA GLU A 24 -17.07 -4.32 2.83
C GLU A 24 -15.63 -4.18 3.30
N SER A 25 -15.40 -4.09 4.60
CA SER A 25 -14.05 -3.92 5.16
C SER A 25 -13.94 -4.52 6.55
N ASN A 26 -12.78 -5.10 6.82
CA ASN A 26 -12.32 -5.45 8.17
C ASN A 26 -10.98 -4.76 8.51
N GLY A 27 -10.77 -3.58 8.00
CA GLY A 27 -9.57 -2.75 8.21
C GLY A 27 -8.88 -2.35 6.92
N SER A 28 -8.10 -1.29 6.99
CA SER A 28 -7.20 -0.76 5.95
C SER A 28 -7.76 -0.64 4.53
N THR A 29 -8.92 -0.03 4.39
CA THR A 29 -9.53 0.24 3.08
C THR A 29 -8.61 1.06 2.15
N SER A 30 -7.79 1.94 2.72
CA SER A 30 -6.86 2.78 1.95
C SER A 30 -5.75 1.95 1.29
N GLN A 31 -5.22 0.94 1.97
CA GLN A 31 -4.16 0.10 1.40
C GLN A 31 -4.73 -0.87 0.36
N ALA A 32 -5.92 -1.41 0.58
CA ALA A 32 -6.66 -2.17 -0.42
C ALA A 32 -6.93 -1.33 -1.68
N SER A 33 -7.34 -0.07 -1.51
CA SER A 33 -7.56 0.87 -2.62
C SER A 33 -6.29 1.15 -3.43
N ILE A 34 -5.12 1.25 -2.79
CA ILE A 34 -3.83 1.41 -3.47
C ILE A 34 -3.51 0.18 -4.32
N CYS A 35 -3.66 -1.02 -3.76
CA CYS A 35 -3.42 -2.27 -4.46
C CYS A 35 -4.39 -2.44 -5.65
N ALA A 36 -5.68 -2.23 -5.42
CA ALA A 36 -6.71 -2.33 -6.46
C ALA A 36 -6.49 -1.29 -7.58
N SER A 37 -6.14 -0.05 -7.23
CA SER A 37 -5.85 1.01 -8.21
C SER A 37 -4.61 0.69 -9.05
N THR A 38 -3.58 0.09 -8.44
CA THR A 38 -2.40 -0.40 -9.17
C THR A 38 -2.81 -1.45 -10.21
N LEU A 39 -3.55 -2.47 -9.79
CA LEU A 39 -4.03 -3.52 -10.69
C LEU A 39 -4.95 -2.96 -11.80
N ALA A 40 -5.85 -2.04 -11.45
CA ALA A 40 -6.75 -1.40 -12.42
C ALA A 40 -5.99 -0.59 -13.47
N MET A 41 -4.95 0.17 -13.08
CA MET A 41 -4.10 0.87 -14.04
C MET A 41 -3.36 -0.09 -14.96
N MET A 42 -2.80 -1.16 -14.40
CA MET A 42 -2.10 -2.18 -15.19
C MET A 42 -3.04 -2.88 -16.17
N ASP A 43 -4.25 -3.21 -15.73
CA ASP A 43 -5.28 -3.84 -16.58
C ASP A 43 -5.80 -2.90 -17.67
N ALA A 44 -5.92 -1.61 -17.39
CA ALA A 44 -6.30 -0.59 -18.37
C ALA A 44 -5.20 -0.28 -19.41
N GLY A 45 -3.99 -0.81 -19.26
CA GLY A 45 -2.87 -0.55 -20.14
C GLY A 45 -2.12 0.74 -19.85
N VAL A 46 -2.27 1.31 -18.64
CA VAL A 46 -1.45 2.46 -18.21
C VAL A 46 -0.02 1.98 -17.98
N PRO A 47 0.99 2.55 -18.65
CA PRO A 47 2.39 2.14 -18.51
C PRO A 47 3.00 2.71 -17.23
N ILE A 48 2.52 2.26 -16.06
CA ILE A 48 3.07 2.69 -14.78
C ILE A 48 4.55 2.30 -14.65
N LYS A 49 5.34 3.16 -14.00
CA LYS A 49 6.80 2.93 -13.85
C LYS A 49 7.14 1.70 -13.02
N ALA A 50 6.30 1.37 -12.05
CA ALA A 50 6.40 0.17 -11.23
C ALA A 50 5.08 -0.07 -10.48
N PRO A 51 4.72 -1.33 -10.20
CA PRO A 51 3.55 -1.64 -9.38
C PRO A 51 3.79 -1.26 -7.91
N VAL A 52 2.73 -0.82 -7.25
CA VAL A 52 2.72 -0.38 -5.85
C VAL A 52 1.77 -1.27 -5.05
N ALA A 53 2.25 -1.80 -3.95
CA ALA A 53 1.43 -2.45 -2.94
C ALA A 53 1.44 -1.63 -1.64
N GLY A 54 0.39 -1.74 -0.86
CA GLY A 54 0.25 -1.10 0.44
C GLY A 54 -0.09 -2.11 1.52
N ILE A 55 0.35 -1.83 2.75
CA ILE A 55 0.07 -2.63 3.94
C ILE A 55 -0.19 -1.72 5.15
N ALA A 56 -1.06 -2.15 6.06
CA ALA A 56 -1.26 -1.50 7.34
C ALA A 56 -0.64 -2.33 8.45
N MET A 57 0.19 -1.69 9.25
CA MET A 57 0.88 -2.27 10.38
C MET A 57 0.33 -1.69 11.68
N GLY A 58 0.46 -2.44 12.76
CA GLY A 58 0.10 -1.99 14.10
C GLY A 58 1.18 -2.29 15.12
N LEU A 59 1.02 -1.68 16.29
CA LEU A 59 1.84 -1.94 17.46
C LEU A 59 0.95 -2.10 18.68
N VAL A 60 1.25 -3.09 19.50
CA VAL A 60 0.72 -3.21 20.85
C VAL A 60 1.91 -3.21 21.81
N LYS A 61 1.86 -2.35 22.84
CA LYS A 61 2.92 -2.19 23.83
C LYS A 61 2.33 -2.27 25.24
N SER A 62 3.02 -3.03 26.10
CA SER A 62 2.69 -3.15 27.53
C SER A 62 3.97 -3.11 28.36
N GLY A 63 4.26 -1.96 28.98
CA GLY A 63 5.52 -1.72 29.67
C GLY A 63 6.71 -1.82 28.72
N GLU A 64 7.63 -2.73 29.01
CA GLU A 64 8.80 -3.00 28.16
C GLU A 64 8.53 -3.98 27.00
N TYR A 65 7.38 -4.64 27.02
CA TYR A 65 7.01 -5.60 25.98
C TYR A 65 6.25 -4.92 24.87
N TYR A 66 6.55 -5.28 23.64
CA TYR A 66 5.81 -4.82 22.46
C TYR A 66 5.72 -5.93 21.40
N THR A 67 4.76 -5.78 20.52
CA THR A 67 4.59 -6.64 19.36
C THR A 67 4.15 -5.80 18.16
N VAL A 68 4.87 -5.96 17.05
CA VAL A 68 4.47 -5.37 15.76
C VAL A 68 3.50 -6.32 15.06
N LEU A 69 2.35 -5.80 14.67
CA LEU A 69 1.30 -6.53 13.97
C LEU A 69 1.37 -6.24 12.47
N THR A 70 1.24 -7.29 11.66
CA THR A 70 1.24 -7.19 10.20
C THR A 70 -0.18 -7.32 9.65
N ASP A 71 -0.56 -6.41 8.76
CA ASP A 71 -1.86 -6.38 8.07
C ASP A 71 -3.04 -6.37 9.06
N ILE A 72 -3.12 -5.29 9.81
CA ILE A 72 -4.04 -5.17 10.96
C ILE A 72 -5.51 -5.12 10.56
N GLN A 73 -6.33 -5.75 11.41
CA GLN A 73 -7.79 -5.68 11.35
C GLN A 73 -8.31 -4.39 12.02
N GLY A 74 -9.59 -4.07 11.78
CA GLY A 74 -10.22 -2.87 12.33
C GLY A 74 -10.17 -2.76 13.86
N MET A 75 -10.27 -3.88 14.58
CA MET A 75 -10.12 -3.91 16.05
C MET A 75 -8.68 -3.63 16.50
N GLU A 76 -7.70 -4.12 15.77
CA GLU A 76 -6.28 -3.90 16.05
C GLU A 76 -5.87 -2.45 15.74
N ASP A 77 -6.45 -1.84 14.72
CA ASP A 77 -6.31 -0.41 14.42
C ASP A 77 -6.90 0.45 15.54
N ALA A 78 -8.12 0.12 16.00
CA ALA A 78 -8.81 0.90 17.01
C ALA A 78 -8.18 0.80 18.42
N LEU A 79 -7.68 -0.36 18.79
CA LEU A 79 -7.18 -0.66 20.15
C LEU A 79 -5.65 -0.66 20.25
N GLY A 80 -4.94 -0.65 19.14
CA GLY A 80 -3.48 -0.62 19.10
C GLY A 80 -2.89 0.71 19.57
N ASP A 81 -1.63 0.68 19.94
CA ASP A 81 -0.86 1.83 20.44
C ASP A 81 -0.25 2.68 19.32
N MET A 82 -0.09 2.10 18.16
CA MET A 82 0.32 2.75 16.91
C MET A 82 -0.28 2.00 15.73
N ASP A 83 -0.70 2.73 14.72
CA ASP A 83 -0.89 2.20 13.37
C ASP A 83 -0.05 2.99 12.37
N PHE A 84 0.47 2.31 11.38
CA PHE A 84 1.11 2.96 10.26
C PHE A 84 0.88 2.19 8.96
N LYS A 85 0.77 2.95 7.90
CA LYS A 85 0.45 2.49 6.57
C LYS A 85 1.62 2.79 5.66
N VAL A 86 2.10 1.77 4.97
CA VAL A 86 3.25 1.88 4.07
C VAL A 86 2.84 1.41 2.69
N ALA A 87 3.02 2.26 1.70
CA ALA A 87 2.88 1.90 0.29
C ALA A 87 4.21 2.05 -0.44
N GLY A 88 4.44 1.23 -1.45
CA GLY A 88 5.65 1.33 -2.23
C GLY A 88 5.82 0.22 -3.27
N THR A 89 6.85 0.39 -4.07
CA THR A 89 7.30 -0.56 -5.09
C THR A 89 8.28 -1.59 -4.49
N SER A 90 8.77 -2.51 -5.30
CA SER A 90 9.87 -3.41 -4.90
C SER A 90 11.17 -2.65 -4.55
N LYS A 91 11.34 -1.42 -5.06
CA LYS A 91 12.56 -0.62 -4.89
C LYS A 91 12.51 0.31 -3.68
N GLY A 92 11.33 0.73 -3.25
CA GLY A 92 11.23 1.69 -2.14
C GLY A 92 9.80 2.10 -1.80
N VAL A 93 9.69 2.85 -0.72
CA VAL A 93 8.44 3.42 -0.20
C VAL A 93 8.03 4.63 -1.04
N THR A 94 6.76 4.70 -1.41
CA THR A 94 6.15 5.84 -2.13
C THR A 94 5.25 6.68 -1.25
N ALA A 95 4.74 6.11 -0.16
CA ALA A 95 3.97 6.85 0.85
C ALA A 95 4.03 6.15 2.20
N LEU A 96 3.97 6.95 3.25
CA LEU A 96 3.89 6.49 4.64
C LEU A 96 2.92 7.41 5.39
N GLN A 97 2.03 6.80 6.17
CA GLN A 97 1.17 7.47 7.13
C GLN A 97 1.31 6.77 8.48
N MET A 98 1.47 7.52 9.55
CA MET A 98 1.63 6.98 10.90
C MET A 98 0.71 7.72 11.87
N ASP A 99 0.06 6.98 12.74
CA ASP A 99 -0.66 7.49 13.90
C ASP A 99 -0.13 6.83 15.16
N ILE A 100 0.41 7.63 16.08
CA ILE A 100 1.00 7.18 17.34
C ILE A 100 0.08 7.63 18.46
N LYS A 101 -0.42 6.67 19.22
CA LYS A 101 -1.42 6.87 20.30
C LYS A 101 -0.79 6.81 21.70
N ILE A 102 0.53 6.62 21.78
CA ILE A 102 1.33 6.54 23.02
C ILE A 102 2.46 7.56 23.03
N ASP A 103 3.01 7.84 24.20
CA ASP A 103 4.13 8.78 24.37
C ASP A 103 5.44 8.15 23.88
N GLY A 104 5.77 8.47 22.64
CA GLY A 104 7.07 8.12 22.05
C GLY A 104 7.22 6.66 21.65
N LEU A 105 8.00 6.47 20.60
CA LEU A 105 8.46 5.17 20.12
C LEU A 105 9.99 5.20 20.02
N SER A 106 10.63 4.09 20.40
CA SER A 106 12.07 3.97 20.18
C SER A 106 12.38 3.80 18.69
N LYS A 107 13.59 4.20 18.31
CA LYS A 107 14.07 4.01 16.93
C LYS A 107 14.06 2.53 16.53
N ASP A 108 14.40 1.65 17.46
CA ASP A 108 14.50 0.21 17.21
C ASP A 108 13.12 -0.40 16.86
N ILE A 109 12.07 0.01 17.59
CA ILE A 109 10.68 -0.41 17.29
C ILE A 109 10.26 0.06 15.88
N LEU A 110 10.59 1.31 15.53
CA LEU A 110 10.26 1.84 14.19
C LEU A 110 11.02 1.10 13.08
N GLU A 111 12.29 0.78 13.31
CA GLU A 111 13.10 0.05 12.35
C GLU A 111 12.57 -1.38 12.14
N GLU A 112 12.25 -2.10 13.21
CA GLU A 112 11.63 -3.41 13.16
C GLU A 112 10.29 -3.37 12.41
N ALA A 113 9.44 -2.41 12.76
CA ALA A 113 8.14 -2.24 12.14
C ALA A 113 8.23 -1.95 10.63
N LEU A 114 9.17 -1.12 10.20
CA LEU A 114 9.41 -0.83 8.77
C LEU A 114 9.97 -2.05 8.02
N GLN A 115 10.84 -2.85 8.64
CA GLN A 115 11.34 -4.08 8.05
C GLN A 115 10.23 -5.12 7.89
N GLN A 116 9.39 -5.28 8.90
CA GLN A 116 8.24 -6.19 8.87
C GLN A 116 7.21 -5.72 7.84
N ALA A 117 6.94 -4.42 7.75
CA ALA A 117 6.08 -3.83 6.72
C ALA A 117 6.63 -4.09 5.31
N LYS A 118 7.94 -3.99 5.10
CA LYS A 118 8.55 -4.31 3.81
C LYS A 118 8.29 -5.76 3.43
N LYS A 119 8.46 -6.69 4.35
CA LYS A 119 8.22 -8.13 4.11
C LYS A 119 6.75 -8.37 3.71
N GLY A 120 5.79 -7.94 4.53
CA GLY A 120 4.37 -8.14 4.24
C GLY A 120 3.93 -7.45 2.95
N ARG A 121 4.42 -6.23 2.68
CA ARG A 121 4.12 -5.52 1.45
C ARG A 121 4.67 -6.23 0.20
N MET A 122 5.84 -6.87 0.28
CA MET A 122 6.38 -7.66 -0.82
C MET A 122 5.56 -8.92 -1.08
N GLU A 123 5.05 -9.59 -0.04
CA GLU A 123 4.15 -10.74 -0.19
C GLU A 123 2.84 -10.35 -0.89
N ILE A 124 2.28 -9.18 -0.55
CA ILE A 124 1.11 -8.62 -1.25
C ILE A 124 1.44 -8.31 -2.70
N LEU A 125 2.59 -7.68 -2.96
CA LEU A 125 3.02 -7.34 -4.31
C LEU A 125 3.20 -8.60 -5.18
N ASP A 126 3.80 -9.65 -4.65
CA ASP A 126 3.97 -10.93 -5.34
C ASP A 126 2.60 -11.56 -5.68
N SER A 127 1.65 -11.50 -4.76
CA SER A 127 0.28 -11.94 -5.02
C SER A 127 -0.40 -11.15 -6.15
N MET A 128 -0.25 -9.81 -6.14
CA MET A 128 -0.76 -8.95 -7.21
C MET A 128 -0.14 -9.31 -8.57
N LEU A 129 1.18 -9.48 -8.62
CA LEU A 129 1.92 -9.78 -9.84
C LEU A 129 1.70 -11.22 -10.34
N SER A 130 1.24 -12.13 -9.50
CA SER A 130 0.80 -13.45 -9.93
C SER A 130 -0.46 -13.37 -10.81
N THR A 131 -1.26 -12.35 -10.64
CA THR A 131 -2.50 -12.11 -11.42
C THR A 131 -2.23 -11.25 -12.66
N ILE A 132 -1.54 -10.12 -12.49
CA ILE A 132 -1.14 -9.21 -13.58
C ILE A 132 0.34 -8.90 -13.42
N PRO A 133 1.24 -9.60 -14.12
CA PRO A 133 2.69 -9.42 -13.95
C PRO A 133 3.23 -8.12 -14.54
N THR A 134 2.57 -7.59 -15.58
CA THR A 134 2.95 -6.34 -16.25
C THR A 134 1.71 -5.60 -16.71
N SER A 135 1.82 -4.28 -16.93
CA SER A 135 0.75 -3.54 -17.60
C SER A 135 0.45 -4.16 -18.97
N ARG A 136 -0.83 -4.16 -19.35
CA ARG A 136 -1.21 -4.60 -20.70
C ARG A 136 -0.52 -3.74 -21.76
N GLY A 137 -0.15 -4.35 -22.86
CA GLY A 137 0.55 -3.67 -23.97
C GLY A 137 -0.31 -2.68 -24.75
N GLU A 138 -1.63 -2.77 -24.62
CA GLU A 138 -2.59 -1.93 -25.33
C GLU A 138 -3.60 -1.34 -24.33
N LEU A 139 -4.06 -0.15 -24.63
CA LEU A 139 -5.17 0.46 -23.90
C LEU A 139 -6.46 -0.33 -24.10
N SER A 140 -7.36 -0.23 -23.15
CA SER A 140 -8.72 -0.75 -23.33
C SER A 140 -9.32 -0.22 -24.63
N ARG A 141 -10.02 -1.08 -25.38
CA ARG A 141 -10.77 -0.68 -26.57
C ARG A 141 -11.84 0.40 -26.30
N TYR A 142 -12.13 0.67 -25.05
CA TYR A 142 -13.07 1.70 -24.60
C TYR A 142 -12.38 2.99 -24.13
N ALA A 143 -11.04 3.03 -24.21
CA ALA A 143 -10.31 4.26 -23.91
C ALA A 143 -10.68 5.35 -24.92
N PRO A 144 -10.75 6.62 -24.49
CA PRO A 144 -11.09 7.74 -25.38
C PRO A 144 -10.01 8.01 -26.42
#